data_1d5f34e3a515fae626e58a665b57904a
#
_entry.id   1d5f34e3a515fae626e58a665b57904a
#
_cell.length_a   1.000
_cell.length_b   1.000
_cell.length_c   1.000
_cell.angle_alpha   90.00
_cell.angle_beta   90.00
_cell.angle_gamma   90.00
#
_symmetry.space_group_name_H-M   'P 1'
#
loop_
_entity.id
_entity.type
_entity.pdbx_description
1 polymer ?
#
loop_
_entity_poly.entity_id
_entity_poly.type
_entity_poly.pdbx_seq_one_letter_code
_entity_poly.pdbx_strand_id
1 'polypeptide(L)' 'MYTVEMNGNKMVGRTFDSKSSAQEYVKSCRAVDKRCGQKVSYKIVKC' A
#
# COMPACT_ATOMS: atom_id res chain seq x y z
N MET A 1 4.54 10.88 -8.66
CA MET A 1 4.77 9.54 -8.09
C MET A 1 3.92 9.35 -6.86
N TYR A 2 3.66 8.11 -6.51
CA TYR A 2 2.80 7.76 -5.38
C TYR A 2 3.52 6.79 -4.46
N THR A 3 3.18 6.84 -3.19
CA THR A 3 3.66 5.86 -2.21
C THR A 3 2.49 5.36 -1.38
N VAL A 4 2.72 4.31 -0.62
CA VAL A 4 1.68 3.70 0.22
C VAL A 4 2.04 3.90 1.68
N GLU A 5 1.06 4.30 2.48
CA GLU A 5 1.19 4.35 3.93
C GLU A 5 0.52 3.12 4.54
N MET A 6 1.22 2.46 5.44
CA MET A 6 0.71 1.34 6.22
C MET A 6 0.55 1.78 7.65
N ASN A 7 -0.69 1.77 8.18
CA ASN A 7 -1.00 2.19 9.54
C ASN A 7 -0.43 3.58 9.87
N GLY A 8 -0.44 4.48 8.88
CA GLY A 8 0.05 5.84 9.03
C GLY A 8 1.55 6.01 8.81
N ASN A 9 2.27 4.92 8.53
CA ASN A 9 3.72 4.98 8.27
C ASN A 9 3.98 4.83 6.79
N LYS A 10 4.74 5.76 6.21
CA LYS A 10 5.13 5.69 4.81
C LYS A 10 6.11 4.55 4.58
N MET A 11 5.91 3.83 3.48
CA MET A 11 6.85 2.80 3.06
C MET A 11 8.05 3.45 2.39
N VAL A 12 9.13 3.60 3.13
CA VAL A 12 10.36 4.21 2.61
C VAL A 12 10.96 3.32 1.53
N GLY A 13 11.35 3.93 0.41
CA GLY A 13 11.96 3.22 -0.71
C GLY A 13 10.97 2.58 -1.68
N ARG A 14 9.68 2.69 -1.44
CA ARG A 14 8.65 2.19 -2.36
C ARG A 14 7.89 3.35 -2.96
N THR A 15 8.06 3.55 -4.26
CA THR A 15 7.30 4.55 -5.01
C THR A 15 6.73 3.92 -6.26
N PHE A 16 5.63 4.47 -6.73
CA PHE A 16 4.94 3.98 -7.91
C PHE A 16 4.73 5.13 -8.89
N ASP A 17 4.85 4.83 -10.18
CA ASP A 17 4.70 5.84 -11.22
C ASP A 17 3.25 6.30 -11.36
N SER A 18 2.30 5.42 -11.06
CA SER A 18 0.89 5.73 -11.20
C SER A 18 0.11 5.25 -10.00
N LYS A 19 -1.05 5.87 -9.80
CA LYS A 19 -1.97 5.48 -8.75
C LYS A 19 -2.47 4.04 -8.93
N SER A 20 -2.66 3.64 -10.18
CA SER A 20 -3.09 2.27 -10.50
C SER A 20 -2.08 1.24 -10.00
N SER A 21 -0.79 1.49 -10.22
CA SER A 21 0.26 0.59 -9.72
C SER A 21 0.24 0.50 -8.21
N ALA A 22 0.08 1.64 -7.53
CA ALA A 22 -0.01 1.67 -6.08
C ALA A 22 -1.24 0.88 -5.58
N GLN A 23 -2.37 1.02 -6.26
CA GLN A 23 -3.59 0.30 -5.90
C GLN A 23 -3.42 -1.21 -6.07
N GLU A 24 -2.77 -1.65 -7.12
CA GLU A 24 -2.50 -3.08 -7.34
C GLU A 24 -1.62 -3.64 -6.22
N TYR A 25 -0.61 -2.89 -5.81
CA TYR A 25 0.23 -3.29 -4.70
C TYR A 25 -0.57 -3.44 -3.41
N VAL A 26 -1.40 -2.45 -3.10
CA VAL A 26 -2.26 -2.48 -1.91
C VAL A 26 -3.22 -3.66 -1.97
N LYS A 27 -3.79 -3.93 -3.13
CA LYS A 27 -4.71 -5.05 -3.31
C LYS A 27 -4.03 -6.39 -3.00
N SER A 28 -2.81 -6.57 -3.50
CA SER A 28 -2.03 -7.78 -3.21
C SER A 28 -1.72 -7.91 -1.73
N CYS A 29 -1.33 -6.81 -1.08
CA CYS A 29 -1.03 -6.83 0.35
C CYS A 29 -2.26 -7.16 1.18
N ARG A 30 -3.43 -6.61 0.81
CA ARG A 30 -4.68 -6.91 1.51
C ARG A 30 -5.05 -8.38 1.39
N ALA A 31 -4.81 -8.99 0.25
CA ALA A 31 -5.09 -10.40 0.06
C ALA A 31 -4.24 -11.26 1.01
N VAL A 32 -2.96 -10.92 1.15
CA VAL A 32 -2.05 -11.63 2.08
C VAL A 32 -2.49 -11.41 3.53
N ASP A 33 -2.82 -10.18 3.89
CA ASP A 33 -3.26 -9.86 5.25
C ASP A 33 -4.53 -10.60 5.62
N LYS A 34 -5.44 -10.72 4.67
CA LYS A 34 -6.69 -11.45 4.89
C LYS A 34 -6.43 -12.93 5.19
N ARG A 35 -5.47 -13.52 4.48
CA ARG A 35 -5.09 -14.92 4.71
C ARG A 35 -4.44 -15.12 6.06
N CYS A 36 -3.67 -14.11 6.52
CA CYS A 36 -3.00 -14.16 7.82
C CYS A 36 -3.87 -13.67 8.96
N GLY A 37 -5.06 -13.15 8.67
CA GLY A 37 -5.97 -12.62 9.68
C GLY A 37 -5.55 -11.27 10.23
N GLN A 38 -4.68 -10.55 9.55
CA GLN A 38 -4.22 -9.23 9.98
C GLN A 38 -5.08 -8.13 9.37
N LYS A 39 -5.25 -7.06 10.14
CA LYS A 39 -5.93 -5.85 9.67
C LYS A 39 -4.92 -4.72 9.59
N VAL A 40 -4.57 -4.35 8.37
CA VAL A 40 -3.64 -3.25 8.12
C VAL A 40 -4.37 -2.19 7.30
N SER A 41 -4.23 -0.93 7.72
CA SER A 41 -4.76 0.20 6.97
C SER A 41 -3.77 0.65 5.92
N TYR A 42 -4.21 0.72 4.68
CA TYR A 42 -3.39 1.19 3.58
C TYR A 42 -3.95 2.49 3.02
N LYS A 43 -3.07 3.42 2.72
CA LYS A 43 -3.44 4.68 2.11
C LYS A 43 -2.44 5.03 1.02
N ILE A 44 -2.95 5.43 -0.14
CA ILE A 44 -2.11 5.86 -1.26
C ILE A 44 -1.99 7.37 -1.16
N VAL A 45 -0.75 7.85 -1.11
CA VAL A 45 -0.45 9.28 -1.02
C VAL A 45 0.48 9.69 -2.15
N LYS A 46 0.34 10.92 -2.58
CA LYS A 46 1.20 11.48 -3.60
C LYS A 46 2.50 11.96 -2.95
N CYS A 47 3.60 11.57 -3.55
CA CYS A 47 4.91 12.01 -3.09
C CYS A 47 5.18 13.48 -3.44
#